data_8c54a18592fed24e03ae0f19702f20ab
#
_entry.id   8c54a18592fed24e03ae0f19702f20ab
#
_cell.length_a   1.000
_cell.length_b   1.000
_cell.length_c   1.000
_cell.angle_alpha   90.00
_cell.angle_beta   90.00
_cell.angle_gamma   90.00
#
_symmetry.space_group_name_H-M   'P 1'
#
loop_
_entity.id
_entity.type
_entity.pdbx_description
1 polymer ?
#
loop_
_entity_poly.entity_id
_entity_poly.type
_entity_poly.pdbx_seq_one_letter_code
_entity_poly.pdbx_strand_id
1 'polypeptide(L)'
;LAKIIIFCFSFFLFNSEESQARNLPTCQIDPADSTKMKDFECYSTPTIYEITIYEMGLCVSDPLNGTTYNQGSGYAESDFVIDESSCEITFKSDNGIVADLAQGQINLVGQDFRPPSKQYNHAYLKFKNSQGITAKFEIDGTSFCSKNEESDTNALQGSPDCTAQKFNTNLIDFRAGNSCATPSSNYLGATYSSFDAGVVKALLTDISYNPQSSCAPTATKRIYGSFEPVNPINIDNTTKGLQVSFSVTNKGLLINTDNNRNLITSFGGGPLTPTFE
;
A
#
# COMPACT_ATOMS: atom_id res chain seq x y z
N LEU A 1 -30.90 23.40 52.30
CA LEU A 1 -31.34 23.13 50.93
C LEU A 1 -30.15 23.30 49.97
N ALA A 2 -29.40 22.23 49.74
CA ALA A 2 -28.29 22.18 48.79
C ALA A 2 -28.84 21.80 47.40
N LYS A 3 -28.65 22.67 46.41
CA LYS A 3 -28.96 22.37 45.01
C LYS A 3 -27.74 21.68 44.39
N ILE A 4 -27.88 20.39 44.04
CA ILE A 4 -26.95 19.65 43.23
C ILE A 4 -27.20 19.99 41.77
N ILE A 5 -26.22 20.65 41.10
CA ILE A 5 -26.25 20.89 39.67
C ILE A 5 -25.48 19.70 39.04
N ILE A 6 -26.22 18.83 38.35
CA ILE A 6 -25.63 17.74 37.54
C ILE A 6 -25.22 18.36 36.21
N PHE A 7 -23.88 18.44 35.99
CA PHE A 7 -23.32 18.77 34.70
C PHE A 7 -23.28 17.45 33.86
N CYS A 8 -24.21 17.34 32.91
CA CYS A 8 -24.12 16.34 31.85
C CYS A 8 -22.95 16.69 30.94
N PHE A 9 -21.82 16.04 31.14
CA PHE A 9 -20.74 16.03 30.16
C PHE A 9 -21.15 15.11 29.02
N SER A 10 -21.64 15.68 27.92
CA SER A 10 -21.80 14.98 26.66
C SER A 10 -20.39 14.66 26.12
N PHE A 11 -19.96 13.43 26.30
CA PHE A 11 -18.78 12.89 25.59
C PHE A 11 -19.15 12.83 24.11
N PHE A 12 -18.75 13.83 23.34
CA PHE A 12 -18.63 13.68 21.89
C PHE A 12 -17.49 12.73 21.63
N LEU A 13 -17.82 11.47 21.36
CA LEU A 13 -16.90 10.53 20.70
C LEU A 13 -16.68 11.08 19.29
N PHE A 14 -15.59 11.81 19.12
CA PHE A 14 -15.05 12.06 17.80
C PHE A 14 -14.54 10.72 17.27
N ASN A 15 -15.32 10.09 16.42
CA ASN A 15 -14.80 9.06 15.54
C ASN A 15 -13.78 9.76 14.63
N SER A 16 -12.50 9.58 14.90
CA SER A 16 -11.44 9.88 13.94
C SER A 16 -11.62 8.92 12.77
N GLU A 17 -12.18 9.40 11.66
CA GLU A 17 -12.06 8.67 10.40
C GLU A 17 -10.59 8.74 10.00
N GLU A 18 -9.84 7.70 10.38
CA GLU A 18 -8.51 7.45 9.86
C GLU A 18 -8.63 7.38 8.32
N SER A 19 -7.75 8.09 7.61
CA SER A 19 -7.60 7.94 6.17
C SER A 19 -7.00 6.56 5.89
N GLN A 20 -7.83 5.55 5.99
CA GLN A 20 -7.46 4.18 5.66
C GLN A 20 -7.36 4.05 4.14
N ALA A 21 -6.33 3.35 3.66
CA ALA A 21 -6.38 2.71 2.36
C ALA A 21 -7.78 2.07 2.24
N ARG A 22 -8.48 2.27 1.10
CA ARG A 22 -9.87 1.81 0.92
C ARG A 22 -10.05 0.44 1.53
N ASN A 23 -10.89 0.32 2.54
CA ASN A 23 -11.16 -0.96 3.21
C ASN A 23 -12.21 -1.73 2.40
N LEU A 24 -11.79 -2.23 1.23
CA LEU A 24 -12.66 -3.03 0.37
C LEU A 24 -12.71 -4.47 0.86
N PRO A 25 -13.85 -5.17 0.65
CA PRO A 25 -13.97 -6.57 1.00
C PRO A 25 -13.07 -7.46 0.12
N THR A 26 -12.78 -8.67 0.59
CA THR A 26 -12.21 -9.72 -0.26
C THR A 26 -13.22 -10.13 -1.32
N CYS A 27 -12.76 -10.30 -2.56
CA CYS A 27 -13.59 -10.69 -3.69
C CYS A 27 -14.30 -12.04 -3.45
N GLN A 28 -15.59 -12.04 -3.63
CA GLN A 28 -16.46 -13.21 -3.49
C GLN A 28 -17.49 -13.24 -4.63
N ILE A 29 -17.84 -14.46 -5.05
CA ILE A 29 -19.01 -14.66 -5.91
C ILE A 29 -20.26 -14.43 -5.05
N ASP A 30 -21.30 -13.86 -5.65
CA ASP A 30 -22.57 -13.63 -4.97
C ASP A 30 -23.22 -15.01 -4.61
N PRO A 31 -23.44 -15.32 -3.36
CA PRO A 31 -24.03 -16.61 -2.98
C PRO A 31 -25.47 -16.80 -3.46
N ALA A 32 -26.14 -15.72 -3.83
CA ALA A 32 -27.51 -15.77 -4.40
C ALA A 32 -27.51 -15.89 -5.93
N ASP A 33 -26.40 -15.56 -6.61
CA ASP A 33 -26.28 -15.60 -8.07
C ASP A 33 -24.82 -15.86 -8.46
N SER A 34 -24.47 -17.12 -8.72
CA SER A 34 -23.09 -17.54 -9.05
C SER A 34 -22.53 -16.92 -10.32
N THR A 35 -23.36 -16.26 -11.13
CA THR A 35 -22.93 -15.55 -12.35
C THR A 35 -22.42 -14.14 -12.07
N LYS A 36 -22.38 -13.72 -10.80
CA LYS A 36 -22.04 -12.35 -10.40
C LYS A 36 -21.05 -12.29 -9.24
N MET A 37 -20.29 -11.20 -9.18
CA MET A 37 -19.55 -10.81 -8.01
C MET A 37 -20.51 -10.27 -6.94
N LYS A 38 -20.15 -10.45 -5.65
CA LYS A 38 -20.91 -9.88 -4.54
C LYS A 38 -20.83 -8.36 -4.51
N ASP A 39 -19.65 -7.81 -4.79
CA ASP A 39 -19.33 -6.38 -4.69
C ASP A 39 -18.87 -5.83 -6.04
N PHE A 40 -19.06 -4.52 -6.27
CA PHE A 40 -18.58 -3.82 -7.48
C PHE A 40 -17.08 -3.66 -7.52
N GLU A 41 -16.48 -3.47 -6.34
CA GLU A 41 -15.05 -3.34 -6.11
C GLU A 41 -14.65 -4.23 -4.95
N CYS A 42 -13.56 -4.97 -5.09
CA CYS A 42 -13.07 -5.86 -4.04
C CYS A 42 -11.57 -6.15 -4.22
N TYR A 43 -10.96 -6.68 -3.18
CA TYR A 43 -9.56 -7.12 -3.22
C TYR A 43 -9.43 -8.62 -3.40
N SER A 44 -8.41 -9.04 -4.16
CA SER A 44 -8.02 -10.43 -4.38
C SER A 44 -6.51 -10.60 -4.30
N THR A 45 -6.04 -11.82 -4.50
CA THR A 45 -4.62 -12.15 -4.57
C THR A 45 -4.16 -12.10 -6.03
N PRO A 46 -3.15 -11.30 -6.39
CA PRO A 46 -2.57 -11.33 -7.73
C PRO A 46 -1.75 -12.60 -7.96
N THR A 47 -1.55 -13.00 -9.21
CA THR A 47 -0.64 -14.08 -9.59
C THR A 47 0.82 -13.63 -9.50
N ILE A 48 1.09 -12.37 -9.85
CA ILE A 48 2.38 -11.68 -9.75
C ILE A 48 2.11 -10.29 -9.18
N TYR A 49 2.97 -9.87 -8.22
CA TYR A 49 2.97 -8.50 -7.69
C TYR A 49 4.40 -8.02 -7.54
N GLU A 50 4.92 -7.37 -8.55
CA GLU A 50 6.29 -6.89 -8.58
C GLU A 50 6.40 -5.45 -8.06
N ILE A 51 7.37 -5.22 -7.17
CA ILE A 51 7.87 -3.90 -6.81
C ILE A 51 9.37 -3.80 -7.11
N THR A 52 9.87 -2.60 -7.34
CA THR A 52 11.32 -2.37 -7.51
C THR A 52 11.85 -1.68 -6.27
N ILE A 53 12.68 -2.37 -5.49
CA ILE A 53 13.25 -1.90 -4.23
C ILE A 53 14.63 -1.30 -4.48
N TYR A 54 14.89 -0.09 -3.93
CA TYR A 54 16.17 0.61 -4.01
C TYR A 54 16.94 0.56 -2.70
N GLU A 55 16.25 0.72 -1.58
CA GLU A 55 16.89 0.80 -0.27
C GLU A 55 15.94 0.38 0.83
N MET A 56 16.46 -0.27 1.84
CA MET A 56 15.77 -0.58 3.09
C MET A 56 16.68 -0.24 4.26
N GLY A 57 16.09 0.09 5.40
CA GLY A 57 16.85 0.35 6.62
C GLY A 57 16.01 0.28 7.87
N LEU A 58 16.71 0.34 9.00
CA LEU A 58 16.14 0.35 10.35
C LEU A 58 16.44 1.67 11.04
N CYS A 59 15.47 2.22 11.78
CA CYS A 59 15.57 3.50 12.43
C CYS A 59 15.20 3.41 13.91
N VAL A 60 15.87 4.20 14.74
CA VAL A 60 15.54 4.31 16.16
C VAL A 60 14.30 5.16 16.37
N SER A 61 14.16 6.25 15.62
CA SER A 61 12.99 7.13 15.58
C SER A 61 12.31 7.06 14.23
N ASP A 62 11.06 7.51 14.16
CA ASP A 62 10.27 7.51 12.91
C ASP A 62 10.95 8.34 11.82
N PRO A 63 11.30 7.75 10.68
CA PRO A 63 11.91 8.48 9.58
C PRO A 63 10.92 9.32 8.78
N LEU A 64 9.61 9.12 8.96
CA LEU A 64 8.56 9.99 8.42
C LEU A 64 7.95 10.82 9.55
N ASN A 65 8.67 11.90 9.90
CA ASN A 65 8.18 12.88 10.85
C ASN A 65 7.15 13.79 10.20
N GLY A 66 6.13 14.11 10.95
CA GLY A 66 5.05 15.01 10.54
C GLY A 66 3.74 14.57 11.16
N THR A 67 2.95 15.54 11.48
CA THR A 67 1.62 15.30 11.98
C THR A 67 0.66 15.24 10.81
N THR A 68 0.28 14.06 10.49
CA THR A 68 -1.06 13.66 10.07
C THR A 68 -2.02 14.75 9.65
N TYR A 69 -2.68 14.48 8.57
CA TYR A 69 -4.07 14.77 8.24
C TYR A 69 -4.74 15.87 9.07
N ASN A 70 -4.94 17.01 8.47
CA ASN A 70 -5.98 17.92 8.86
C ASN A 70 -7.33 17.33 8.37
N GLN A 71 -7.87 16.37 9.12
CA GLN A 71 -9.12 15.67 8.78
C GLN A 71 -10.34 16.58 8.67
N GLY A 72 -10.28 17.82 9.17
CA GLY A 72 -11.38 18.75 9.14
C GLY A 72 -11.59 19.50 7.83
N SER A 73 -10.59 19.57 6.95
CA SER A 73 -10.65 20.35 5.71
C SER A 73 -10.70 19.52 4.42
N GLY A 74 -10.62 18.21 4.53
CA GLY A 74 -10.53 17.35 3.33
C GLY A 74 -9.19 17.44 2.56
N TYR A 75 -8.22 18.18 3.08
CA TYR A 75 -6.90 18.34 2.54
C TYR A 75 -5.90 17.63 3.43
N ALA A 76 -5.16 16.72 2.91
CA ALA A 76 -3.90 16.32 3.49
C ALA A 76 -2.79 17.02 2.69
N GLU A 77 -2.47 18.25 3.04
CA GLU A 77 -1.11 18.70 2.89
C GLU A 77 -0.30 17.79 3.82
N SER A 78 0.47 16.88 3.25
CA SER A 78 1.38 16.09 4.06
C SER A 78 2.52 17.03 4.46
N ASP A 79 2.60 17.35 5.72
CA ASP A 79 3.77 17.96 6.34
C ASP A 79 4.85 16.91 6.68
N PHE A 80 4.74 15.71 6.10
CA PHE A 80 5.73 14.67 6.27
C PHE A 80 7.09 15.11 5.77
N VAL A 81 8.06 15.01 6.66
CA VAL A 81 9.48 15.25 6.39
C VAL A 81 10.22 13.93 6.54
N ILE A 82 11.04 13.58 5.54
CA ILE A 82 11.93 12.43 5.62
C ILE A 82 13.15 12.83 6.44
N ASP A 83 13.35 12.18 7.60
CA ASP A 83 14.51 12.34 8.47
C ASP A 83 15.15 10.98 8.75
N GLU A 84 16.20 10.66 8.02
CA GLU A 84 16.96 9.40 8.17
C GLU A 84 18.14 9.51 9.14
N SER A 85 18.25 10.58 9.94
CA SER A 85 19.38 10.81 10.84
C SER A 85 19.56 9.72 11.92
N SER A 86 18.49 8.99 12.25
CA SER A 86 18.50 7.88 13.20
C SER A 86 18.55 6.50 12.53
N CYS A 87 18.67 6.45 11.20
CA CYS A 87 18.53 5.25 10.41
C CYS A 87 19.88 4.62 10.04
N GLU A 88 19.85 3.31 9.89
CA GLU A 88 20.95 2.48 9.38
C GLU A 88 20.46 1.73 8.15
N ILE A 89 21.17 1.84 7.05
CA ILE A 89 20.85 1.09 5.83
C ILE A 89 21.10 -0.40 6.07
N THR A 90 20.16 -1.25 5.66
CA THR A 90 20.32 -2.72 5.71
C THR A 90 20.45 -3.32 4.32
N PHE A 91 19.88 -2.68 3.30
CA PHE A 91 19.97 -3.10 1.91
C PHE A 91 19.99 -1.88 0.99
N LYS A 92 20.81 -1.95 -0.09
CA LYS A 92 20.85 -0.90 -1.12
C LYS A 92 21.12 -1.48 -2.51
N SER A 93 20.42 -0.94 -3.51
CA SER A 93 20.67 -1.20 -4.93
C SER A 93 20.44 0.08 -5.74
N ASP A 94 21.48 0.59 -6.39
CA ASP A 94 21.41 1.84 -7.16
C ASP A 94 20.45 1.74 -8.37
N ASN A 95 20.35 0.56 -8.97
CA ASN A 95 19.47 0.30 -10.12
C ASN A 95 18.07 -0.19 -9.70
N GLY A 96 17.89 -0.51 -8.41
CA GLY A 96 16.70 -1.17 -7.90
C GLY A 96 16.65 -2.65 -8.25
N ILE A 97 16.04 -3.44 -7.38
CA ILE A 97 15.82 -4.87 -7.56
C ILE A 97 14.33 -5.15 -7.63
N VAL A 98 13.91 -5.88 -8.66
CA VAL A 98 12.52 -6.32 -8.80
C VAL A 98 12.27 -7.48 -7.85
N ALA A 99 11.24 -7.35 -7.03
CA ALA A 99 10.78 -8.36 -6.08
C ALA A 99 9.32 -8.70 -6.39
N ASP A 100 9.03 -9.99 -6.66
CA ASP A 100 7.65 -10.48 -6.81
C ASP A 100 7.11 -10.91 -5.44
N LEU A 101 6.26 -10.09 -4.86
CA LEU A 101 5.69 -10.30 -3.53
C LEU A 101 4.65 -11.43 -3.47
N ALA A 102 4.19 -11.93 -4.62
CA ALA A 102 3.27 -13.07 -4.68
C ALA A 102 3.99 -14.43 -4.62
N GLN A 103 5.31 -14.46 -4.76
CA GLN A 103 6.12 -15.70 -4.82
C GLN A 103 6.83 -16.05 -3.52
N GLY A 104 6.28 -15.82 -2.37
CA GLY A 104 6.92 -16.25 -1.12
C GLY A 104 8.31 -15.61 -0.90
N GLN A 105 9.25 -16.35 -0.30
CA GLN A 105 10.57 -15.83 0.07
C GLN A 105 11.47 -15.64 -1.15
N ILE A 106 12.02 -14.43 -1.30
CA ILE A 106 13.01 -14.09 -2.32
C ILE A 106 14.26 -13.51 -1.65
N ASN A 107 15.42 -13.77 -2.24
CA ASN A 107 16.66 -13.13 -1.83
C ASN A 107 16.89 -11.90 -2.72
N LEU A 108 16.98 -10.73 -2.11
CA LEU A 108 17.33 -9.50 -2.81
C LEU A 108 18.82 -9.52 -3.15
N VAL A 109 19.16 -9.26 -4.41
CA VAL A 109 20.56 -9.19 -4.85
C VAL A 109 20.99 -7.73 -4.86
N GLY A 110 21.84 -7.34 -3.91
CA GLY A 110 22.28 -5.94 -3.73
C GLY A 110 23.42 -5.85 -2.74
N GLN A 111 23.59 -4.68 -2.16
CA GLN A 111 24.54 -4.46 -1.06
C GLN A 111 23.82 -4.63 0.26
N ASP A 112 24.25 -5.61 1.04
CA ASP A 112 23.73 -5.86 2.38
C ASP A 112 24.64 -5.22 3.43
N PHE A 113 24.03 -4.55 4.40
CA PHE A 113 24.71 -3.92 5.51
C PHE A 113 24.17 -4.45 6.83
N ARG A 114 25.09 -4.83 7.73
CA ARG A 114 24.70 -5.17 9.07
C ARG A 114 24.56 -3.91 9.92
N PRO A 115 23.36 -3.58 10.41
CA PRO A 115 23.20 -2.43 11.30
C PRO A 115 23.86 -2.70 12.67
N PRO A 116 24.26 -1.65 13.42
CA PRO A 116 24.76 -1.78 14.77
C PRO A 116 23.81 -2.54 15.70
N SER A 117 24.39 -3.26 16.69
CA SER A 117 23.60 -3.98 17.69
C SER A 117 22.89 -2.99 18.61
N LYS A 118 21.60 -2.81 18.41
CA LYS A 118 20.67 -1.98 19.20
C LYS A 118 19.23 -2.32 18.87
N GLN A 119 18.30 -1.69 19.55
CA GLN A 119 16.88 -1.76 19.27
C GLN A 119 16.48 -0.69 18.24
N TYR A 120 15.66 -1.09 17.28
CA TYR A 120 15.08 -0.24 16.26
C TYR A 120 13.57 -0.30 16.36
N ASN A 121 12.92 0.85 16.40
CA ASN A 121 11.46 0.94 16.53
C ASN A 121 10.77 1.10 15.19
N HIS A 122 11.52 1.45 14.15
CA HIS A 122 11.00 1.67 12.82
C HIS A 122 11.87 1.01 11.76
N ALA A 123 11.25 0.72 10.62
CA ALA A 123 11.93 0.36 9.39
C ALA A 123 11.47 1.28 8.26
N TYR A 124 12.28 1.43 7.22
CA TYR A 124 11.87 2.14 6.02
C TYR A 124 12.16 1.35 4.75
N LEU A 125 11.44 1.69 3.70
CA LEU A 125 11.56 1.12 2.38
C LEU A 125 11.46 2.23 1.31
N LYS A 126 12.44 2.27 0.41
CA LYS A 126 12.43 3.12 -0.78
C LYS A 126 12.19 2.27 -2.01
N PHE A 127 11.11 2.50 -2.73
CA PHE A 127 10.78 1.71 -3.90
C PHE A 127 10.22 2.55 -5.05
N LYS A 128 10.21 1.97 -6.24
CA LYS A 128 9.69 2.62 -7.44
C LYS A 128 8.17 2.77 -7.31
N ASN A 129 7.68 3.92 -7.70
CA ASN A 129 6.24 4.12 -7.85
C ASN A 129 5.75 3.51 -9.16
N SER A 130 5.87 2.19 -9.28
CA SER A 130 5.31 1.40 -10.37
C SER A 130 5.28 -0.06 -9.92
N GLN A 131 4.10 -0.63 -9.86
CA GLN A 131 3.89 -2.04 -9.55
C GLN A 131 3.61 -2.80 -10.84
N GLY A 132 4.27 -3.97 -11.02
CA GLY A 132 3.98 -4.90 -12.10
C GLY A 132 3.01 -5.97 -11.61
N ILE A 133 1.83 -6.08 -12.21
CA ILE A 133 0.77 -6.97 -11.73
C ILE A 133 0.34 -7.91 -12.85
N THR A 134 0.17 -9.19 -12.49
CA THR A 134 -0.49 -10.19 -13.34
C THR A 134 -1.64 -10.79 -12.55
N ALA A 135 -2.81 -10.86 -13.18
CA ALA A 135 -4.03 -11.28 -12.52
C ALA A 135 -4.89 -12.19 -13.39
N LYS A 136 -5.49 -13.19 -12.75
CA LYS A 136 -6.56 -14.01 -13.34
C LYS A 136 -7.65 -14.19 -12.28
N PHE A 137 -8.89 -14.03 -12.68
CA PHE A 137 -10.05 -14.28 -11.82
C PHE A 137 -11.14 -14.99 -12.64
N GLU A 138 -12.00 -15.75 -11.98
CA GLU A 138 -13.04 -16.55 -12.65
C GLU A 138 -14.42 -16.24 -12.08
N ILE A 139 -15.40 -16.02 -12.97
CA ILE A 139 -16.82 -15.89 -12.65
C ILE A 139 -17.58 -16.87 -13.54
N ASP A 140 -18.31 -17.81 -12.94
CA ASP A 140 -19.18 -18.76 -13.64
C ASP A 140 -18.49 -19.47 -14.82
N GLY A 141 -17.27 -19.99 -14.59
CA GLY A 141 -16.49 -20.67 -15.63
C GLY A 141 -15.88 -19.74 -16.69
N THR A 142 -16.13 -18.43 -16.62
CA THR A 142 -15.49 -17.44 -17.48
C THR A 142 -14.26 -16.87 -16.80
N SER A 143 -13.09 -17.04 -17.42
CA SER A 143 -11.85 -16.44 -16.95
C SER A 143 -11.71 -14.99 -17.40
N PHE A 144 -11.22 -14.15 -16.51
CA PHE A 144 -10.82 -12.77 -16.76
C PHE A 144 -9.34 -12.65 -16.48
N CYS A 145 -8.56 -12.17 -17.45
CA CYS A 145 -7.12 -12.06 -17.37
C CYS A 145 -6.67 -10.61 -17.55
N SER A 146 -5.64 -10.20 -16.84
CA SER A 146 -5.02 -8.90 -17.07
C SER A 146 -4.37 -8.81 -18.45
N LYS A 147 -4.44 -7.62 -19.08
CA LYS A 147 -3.76 -7.27 -20.32
C LYS A 147 -2.57 -6.35 -20.02
N ASN A 148 -1.61 -6.34 -20.93
CA ASN A 148 -0.48 -5.40 -20.89
C ASN A 148 -0.92 -3.99 -21.37
N GLU A 149 -1.90 -3.42 -20.67
CA GLU A 149 -2.44 -2.07 -20.91
C GLU A 149 -2.62 -1.37 -19.58
N GLU A 150 -2.18 -0.10 -19.51
CA GLU A 150 -2.40 0.79 -18.38
C GLU A 150 -3.70 1.57 -18.61
N SER A 151 -4.85 0.93 -18.49
CA SER A 151 -6.15 1.57 -18.72
C SER A 151 -7.22 1.03 -17.77
N ASP A 152 -8.32 1.76 -17.64
CA ASP A 152 -9.48 1.37 -16.84
C ASP A 152 -10.19 0.11 -17.38
N THR A 153 -9.75 -0.41 -18.52
CA THR A 153 -10.30 -1.61 -19.17
C THR A 153 -9.24 -2.65 -19.46
N ASN A 154 -8.31 -2.86 -18.52
CA ASN A 154 -7.21 -3.81 -18.69
C ASN A 154 -7.58 -5.28 -18.40
N ALA A 155 -8.85 -5.60 -18.22
CA ALA A 155 -9.33 -6.97 -18.08
C ALA A 155 -9.75 -7.55 -19.45
N LEU A 156 -9.22 -8.72 -19.78
CA LEU A 156 -9.61 -9.50 -20.94
C LEU A 156 -10.49 -10.66 -20.49
N GLN A 157 -11.70 -10.75 -21.04
CA GLN A 157 -12.54 -11.91 -20.86
C GLN A 157 -12.09 -13.02 -21.82
N GLY A 158 -11.91 -14.21 -21.30
CA GLY A 158 -11.59 -15.41 -22.08
C GLY A 158 -12.32 -16.61 -21.51
N SER A 159 -12.74 -17.55 -22.37
CA SER A 159 -13.39 -18.79 -21.94
C SER A 159 -12.71 -19.99 -22.60
N PRO A 160 -12.32 -20.99 -21.85
CA PRO A 160 -11.92 -21.04 -20.45
C PRO A 160 -10.47 -20.51 -20.19
N ASP A 161 -9.72 -20.21 -21.30
CA ASP A 161 -8.27 -20.07 -21.28
C ASP A 161 -7.79 -18.72 -21.83
N CYS A 162 -7.98 -17.64 -21.07
CA CYS A 162 -7.17 -16.45 -21.31
C CYS A 162 -5.79 -16.55 -20.65
N THR A 163 -4.78 -15.95 -21.29
CA THR A 163 -3.45 -15.82 -20.72
C THR A 163 -3.30 -14.44 -20.09
N ALA A 164 -3.08 -14.40 -18.78
CA ALA A 164 -2.84 -13.16 -18.07
C ALA A 164 -1.49 -12.55 -18.48
N GLN A 165 -1.49 -11.25 -18.75
CA GLN A 165 -0.32 -10.46 -19.09
C GLN A 165 -0.01 -9.46 -17.98
N LYS A 166 1.28 -9.19 -17.77
CA LYS A 166 1.70 -8.18 -16.79
C LYS A 166 1.34 -6.78 -17.30
N PHE A 167 0.67 -6.00 -16.47
CA PHE A 167 0.49 -4.56 -16.65
C PHE A 167 1.21 -3.82 -15.53
N ASN A 168 1.52 -2.54 -15.76
CA ASN A 168 2.09 -1.69 -14.74
C ASN A 168 1.04 -0.69 -14.25
N THR A 169 1.05 -0.41 -12.97
CA THR A 169 0.22 0.64 -12.37
C THR A 169 1.08 1.55 -11.52
N ASN A 170 0.79 2.86 -11.53
CA ASN A 170 1.49 3.86 -10.76
C ASN A 170 0.53 4.47 -9.76
N LEU A 171 0.94 4.55 -8.51
CA LEU A 171 0.19 5.26 -7.50
C LEU A 171 0.54 6.76 -7.58
N ILE A 172 -0.44 7.60 -7.85
CA ILE A 172 -0.23 9.06 -7.95
C ILE A 172 -1.04 9.84 -6.93
N ASP A 173 -1.99 9.19 -6.27
CA ASP A 173 -2.84 9.76 -5.24
C ASP A 173 -3.35 8.62 -4.33
N PHE A 174 -3.07 8.67 -3.04
CA PHE A 174 -3.52 7.63 -2.11
C PHE A 174 -5.04 7.59 -1.94
N ARG A 175 -5.76 8.66 -2.27
CA ARG A 175 -7.24 8.68 -2.24
C ARG A 175 -7.84 8.11 -3.52
N ALA A 176 -7.29 8.50 -4.66
CA ALA A 176 -7.82 8.18 -5.97
C ALA A 176 -7.06 7.04 -6.68
N GLY A 177 -5.97 6.53 -6.10
CA GLY A 177 -5.17 5.45 -6.69
C GLY A 177 -4.31 5.93 -7.87
N ASN A 178 -4.60 5.45 -9.06
CA ASN A 178 -3.88 5.79 -10.28
C ASN A 178 -4.43 7.01 -11.04
N SER A 179 -5.41 7.69 -10.50
CA SER A 179 -5.98 8.93 -11.01
C SER A 179 -5.90 10.04 -9.98
N CYS A 180 -5.89 11.30 -10.43
CA CYS A 180 -5.95 12.42 -9.52
C CYS A 180 -7.35 12.56 -8.91
N ALA A 181 -7.43 12.79 -7.60
CA ALA A 181 -8.69 13.09 -6.94
C ALA A 181 -9.34 14.36 -7.52
N THR A 182 -10.65 14.35 -7.66
CA THR A 182 -11.44 15.52 -8.06
C THR A 182 -12.42 15.90 -6.96
N PRO A 183 -12.40 17.15 -6.50
CA PRO A 183 -11.52 18.25 -6.93
C PRO A 183 -10.05 18.00 -6.52
N SER A 184 -9.10 18.63 -7.21
CA SER A 184 -7.64 18.51 -6.95
C SER A 184 -7.26 18.83 -5.50
N SER A 185 -8.10 19.58 -4.81
CA SER A 185 -8.02 19.84 -3.38
C SER A 185 -8.13 18.59 -2.49
N ASN A 186 -8.56 17.48 -3.03
CA ASN A 186 -8.66 16.20 -2.33
C ASN A 186 -7.43 15.30 -2.55
N TYR A 187 -6.39 15.79 -3.23
CA TYR A 187 -5.14 15.05 -3.44
C TYR A 187 -4.53 14.60 -2.10
N LEU A 188 -4.07 13.36 -2.07
CA LEU A 188 -3.44 12.75 -0.91
C LEU A 188 -2.08 12.16 -1.29
N GLY A 189 -1.02 12.94 -1.07
CA GLY A 189 0.36 12.54 -1.35
C GLY A 189 0.97 11.62 -0.30
N ALA A 190 0.33 11.48 0.85
CA ALA A 190 0.76 10.61 1.93
C ALA A 190 -0.39 9.80 2.50
N THR A 191 -0.07 8.70 3.15
CA THR A 191 -1.05 7.84 3.83
C THR A 191 -0.51 7.31 5.15
N TYR A 192 -1.44 6.94 6.02
CA TYR A 192 -1.21 6.29 7.29
C TYR A 192 -2.20 5.14 7.43
N SER A 193 -1.76 3.99 7.91
CA SER A 193 -2.64 2.84 8.16
C SER A 193 -2.13 2.04 9.35
N SER A 194 -3.02 1.70 10.26
CA SER A 194 -2.76 0.79 11.38
C SER A 194 -3.31 -0.59 11.08
N PHE A 195 -2.58 -1.62 11.44
CA PHE A 195 -2.98 -3.03 11.34
C PHE A 195 -2.30 -3.85 12.45
N ASP A 196 -2.68 -5.12 12.61
CA ASP A 196 -2.23 -5.96 13.73
C ASP A 196 -0.69 -6.06 13.88
N ALA A 197 0.05 -5.99 12.77
CA ALA A 197 1.51 -6.05 12.78
C ALA A 197 2.20 -4.71 13.09
N GLY A 198 1.48 -3.59 13.07
CA GLY A 198 2.03 -2.26 13.34
C GLY A 198 1.39 -1.14 12.54
N VAL A 199 2.13 -0.07 12.34
CA VAL A 199 1.71 1.14 11.63
C VAL A 199 2.55 1.33 10.38
N VAL A 200 1.91 1.58 9.25
CA VAL A 200 2.55 1.99 7.98
C VAL A 200 2.23 3.44 7.71
N LYS A 201 3.26 4.18 7.34
CA LYS A 201 3.15 5.49 6.69
C LYS A 201 3.78 5.39 5.31
N ALA A 202 3.24 6.07 4.33
CA ALA A 202 3.84 6.14 3.00
C ALA A 202 3.69 7.55 2.41
N LEU A 203 4.69 7.94 1.62
CA LEU A 203 4.80 9.25 1.02
C LEU A 203 5.12 9.11 -0.47
N LEU A 204 4.33 9.77 -1.33
CA LEU A 204 4.62 9.91 -2.74
C LEU A 204 5.70 10.97 -2.95
N THR A 205 6.73 10.64 -3.70
CA THR A 205 7.90 11.50 -3.90
C THR A 205 8.33 11.55 -5.35
N ASP A 206 9.15 12.55 -5.68
CA ASP A 206 9.92 12.58 -6.92
C ASP A 206 11.09 11.56 -6.87
N ILE A 207 11.94 11.58 -7.90
CA ILE A 207 13.10 10.68 -8.01
C ILE A 207 14.15 10.95 -6.92
N SER A 208 14.18 12.14 -6.34
CA SER A 208 15.11 12.57 -5.29
C SER A 208 14.53 12.46 -3.89
N TYR A 209 13.37 11.82 -3.76
CA TYR A 209 12.60 11.67 -2.51
C TYR A 209 12.06 12.97 -1.93
N ASN A 210 11.87 14.01 -2.75
CA ASN A 210 11.13 15.20 -2.32
C ASN A 210 9.62 14.89 -2.32
N PRO A 211 8.89 15.26 -1.24
CA PRO A 211 7.45 15.05 -1.14
C PRO A 211 6.68 15.68 -2.28
N GLN A 212 5.65 14.99 -2.77
CA GLN A 212 4.71 15.54 -3.76
C GLN A 212 3.54 16.19 -3.03
N SER A 213 3.41 17.51 -3.17
CA SER A 213 2.34 18.31 -2.54
C SER A 213 1.09 18.46 -3.42
N SER A 214 1.15 17.99 -4.66
CA SER A 214 0.04 18.08 -5.61
C SER A 214 0.02 16.88 -6.55
N CYS A 215 -1.12 16.62 -7.17
CA CYS A 215 -1.24 15.57 -8.15
C CYS A 215 -0.37 15.84 -9.39
N ALA A 216 0.73 15.11 -9.51
CA ALA A 216 1.71 15.25 -10.57
C ALA A 216 2.15 13.87 -11.10
N PRO A 217 1.33 13.21 -11.97
CA PRO A 217 1.59 11.84 -12.44
C PRO A 217 2.97 11.63 -13.05
N THR A 218 3.48 12.66 -13.76
CA THR A 218 4.80 12.59 -14.40
C THR A 218 5.97 12.85 -13.44
N ALA A 219 5.75 13.51 -12.31
CA ALA A 219 6.77 13.84 -11.32
C ALA A 219 6.86 12.76 -10.22
N THR A 220 5.76 12.07 -9.89
CA THR A 220 5.73 11.03 -8.86
C THR A 220 6.46 9.78 -9.35
N LYS A 221 7.65 9.53 -8.80
CA LYS A 221 8.56 8.46 -9.27
C LYS A 221 8.89 7.42 -8.22
N ARG A 222 8.77 7.79 -6.94
CA ARG A 222 9.17 6.96 -5.80
C ARG A 222 8.08 6.94 -4.74
N ILE A 223 8.12 5.91 -3.94
CA ILE A 223 7.37 5.81 -2.70
C ILE A 223 8.39 5.61 -1.57
N TYR A 224 8.28 6.42 -0.55
CA TYR A 224 8.97 6.24 0.71
C TYR A 224 7.98 5.67 1.72
N GLY A 225 8.25 4.46 2.21
CA GLY A 225 7.45 3.80 3.24
C GLY A 225 8.17 3.80 4.57
N SER A 226 7.49 4.12 5.67
CA SER A 226 7.92 3.89 7.05
C SER A 226 7.02 2.86 7.69
N PHE A 227 7.58 2.01 8.51
CA PHE A 227 6.87 0.97 9.24
C PHE A 227 7.30 0.96 10.71
N GLU A 228 6.32 1.06 11.61
CA GLU A 228 6.49 0.91 13.05
C GLU A 228 5.89 -0.44 13.47
N PRO A 229 6.71 -1.50 13.67
CA PRO A 229 6.21 -2.80 14.10
C PRO A 229 5.73 -2.75 15.55
N VAL A 230 4.72 -3.58 15.88
CA VAL A 230 4.22 -3.70 17.27
C VAL A 230 5.35 -4.08 18.25
N ASN A 231 6.27 -4.93 17.80
CA ASN A 231 7.46 -5.28 18.59
C ASN A 231 8.70 -4.70 17.94
N PRO A 232 9.51 -3.95 18.67
CA PRO A 232 10.77 -3.41 18.15
C PRO A 232 11.70 -4.50 17.61
N ILE A 233 12.46 -4.15 16.58
CA ILE A 233 13.45 -5.02 15.95
C ILE A 233 14.75 -4.94 16.76
N ASN A 234 15.17 -6.07 17.33
CA ASN A 234 16.39 -6.13 18.12
C ASN A 234 17.51 -6.76 17.30
N ILE A 235 18.59 -6.03 17.09
CA ILE A 235 19.81 -6.52 16.45
C ILE A 235 20.85 -6.74 17.55
N ASP A 236 21.34 -7.96 17.65
CA ASP A 236 22.40 -8.34 18.60
C ASP A 236 23.48 -9.19 17.91
N ASN A 237 24.49 -9.62 18.64
CA ASN A 237 25.61 -10.40 18.09
C ASN A 237 25.21 -11.77 17.53
N THR A 238 24.01 -12.26 17.86
CA THR A 238 23.48 -13.55 17.38
C THR A 238 22.61 -13.40 16.14
N THR A 239 22.15 -12.19 15.82
CA THR A 239 21.33 -11.89 14.64
C THR A 239 22.10 -12.21 13.36
N LYS A 240 21.58 -13.11 12.53
CA LYS A 240 22.22 -13.57 11.30
C LYS A 240 21.66 -12.92 10.04
N GLY A 241 20.49 -12.34 10.11
CA GLY A 241 19.80 -11.72 8.98
C GLY A 241 18.57 -10.97 9.44
N LEU A 242 17.97 -10.24 8.54
CA LEU A 242 16.68 -9.57 8.67
C LEU A 242 15.77 -10.09 7.56
N GLN A 243 14.62 -10.63 7.93
CA GLN A 243 13.58 -11.01 6.98
C GLN A 243 12.49 -9.95 6.96
N VAL A 244 12.17 -9.46 5.78
CA VAL A 244 11.03 -8.58 5.55
C VAL A 244 10.03 -9.33 4.68
N SER A 245 8.82 -9.54 5.21
CA SER A 245 7.75 -10.21 4.50
C SER A 245 6.67 -9.21 4.09
N PHE A 246 6.10 -9.40 2.90
CA PHE A 246 5.01 -8.57 2.40
C PHE A 246 3.81 -9.46 2.09
N SER A 247 2.65 -9.15 2.67
CA SER A 247 1.42 -9.86 2.35
C SER A 247 0.64 -9.11 1.28
N VAL A 248 0.33 -9.80 0.17
CA VAL A 248 -0.56 -9.35 -0.91
C VAL A 248 -1.80 -10.26 -1.03
N THR A 249 -1.91 -11.26 -0.16
CA THR A 249 -3.03 -12.21 -0.14
C THR A 249 -4.34 -11.50 0.21
N ASN A 250 -5.35 -11.66 -0.64
CA ASN A 250 -6.68 -11.04 -0.51
C ASN A 250 -6.65 -9.50 -0.43
N LYS A 251 -5.59 -8.87 -0.94
CA LYS A 251 -5.47 -7.39 -0.91
C LYS A 251 -4.61 -6.79 -2.04
N GLY A 252 -3.64 -7.52 -2.58
CA GLY A 252 -2.69 -6.99 -3.57
C GLY A 252 -3.30 -6.70 -4.95
N LEU A 253 -4.49 -7.20 -5.24
CA LEU A 253 -5.20 -7.00 -6.50
C LEU A 253 -6.55 -6.34 -6.26
N LEU A 254 -6.75 -5.15 -6.83
CA LEU A 254 -8.06 -4.51 -6.94
C LEU A 254 -8.78 -5.05 -8.16
N ILE A 255 -10.03 -5.49 -8.00
CA ILE A 255 -10.92 -5.91 -9.08
C ILE A 255 -12.09 -4.94 -9.14
N ASN A 256 -12.35 -4.38 -10.34
CA ASN A 256 -13.53 -3.59 -10.64
C ASN A 256 -14.44 -4.35 -11.60
N THR A 257 -15.74 -4.26 -11.37
CA THR A 257 -16.75 -4.90 -12.21
C THR A 257 -17.61 -3.86 -12.93
N ASP A 258 -18.39 -4.35 -13.89
CA ASP A 258 -19.48 -3.56 -14.49
C ASP A 258 -20.66 -3.36 -13.52
N ASN A 259 -21.65 -2.57 -13.92
CA ASN A 259 -22.83 -2.31 -13.09
C ASN A 259 -23.68 -3.56 -12.81
N ASN A 260 -23.54 -4.62 -13.59
CA ASN A 260 -24.24 -5.88 -13.40
C ASN A 260 -23.45 -6.88 -12.53
N ARG A 261 -22.18 -6.57 -12.25
CA ARG A 261 -21.23 -7.40 -11.49
C ARG A 261 -20.93 -8.78 -12.11
N ASN A 262 -21.20 -8.95 -13.38
CA ASN A 262 -20.94 -10.20 -14.11
C ASN A 262 -19.72 -10.12 -15.05
N LEU A 263 -19.15 -8.93 -15.23
CA LEU A 263 -17.95 -8.69 -16.03
C LEU A 263 -16.91 -7.96 -15.19
N ILE A 264 -15.67 -8.46 -15.18
CA ILE A 264 -14.54 -7.70 -14.65
C ILE A 264 -14.10 -6.71 -15.73
N THR A 265 -14.11 -5.44 -15.41
CA THR A 265 -13.75 -4.36 -16.33
C THR A 265 -12.27 -4.00 -16.21
N SER A 266 -11.73 -4.02 -14.99
CA SER A 266 -10.32 -3.70 -14.77
C SER A 266 -9.72 -4.39 -13.56
N PHE A 267 -8.40 -4.51 -13.60
CA PHE A 267 -7.53 -4.87 -12.50
C PHE A 267 -6.65 -3.68 -12.12
N GLY A 268 -6.41 -3.50 -10.83
CA GLY A 268 -5.55 -2.47 -10.28
C GLY A 268 -4.64 -2.99 -9.18
N GLY A 269 -3.65 -2.19 -8.77
CA GLY A 269 -2.84 -2.48 -7.60
C GLY A 269 -3.62 -2.26 -6.31
N GLY A 270 -3.62 -3.25 -5.45
CA GLY A 270 -4.12 -3.16 -4.09
C GLY A 270 -2.98 -2.91 -3.08
N PRO A 271 -3.32 -2.73 -1.79
CA PRO A 271 -2.34 -2.50 -0.74
C PRO A 271 -1.49 -3.74 -0.46
N LEU A 272 -0.30 -3.50 0.08
CA LEU A 272 0.58 -4.52 0.63
C LEU A 272 0.79 -4.26 2.14
N THR A 273 1.03 -5.31 2.91
CA THR A 273 1.28 -5.20 4.35
C THR A 273 2.65 -5.79 4.67
N PRO A 274 3.62 -5.00 5.18
CA PRO A 274 4.92 -5.50 5.60
C PRO A 274 4.85 -6.14 7.00
N THR A 275 5.72 -7.13 7.23
CA THR A 275 6.06 -7.69 8.54
C THR A 275 7.57 -7.95 8.62
N PHE A 276 8.15 -7.89 9.81
CA PHE A 276 9.59 -8.08 10.04
C PHE A 276 9.80 -9.24 11.03
N GLU A 277 10.79 -10.10 10.71
CA GLU A 277 11.22 -11.24 11.53
C GLU A 277 12.74 -11.32 11.63
#